data_26471aa99049a0e729147dd16c0fbb44
#
_entry.id   26471aa99049a0e729147dd16c0fbb44
#
_cell.length_a   1.000
_cell.length_b   1.000
_cell.length_c   1.000
_cell.angle_alpha   90.00
_cell.angle_beta   90.00
_cell.angle_gamma   90.00
#
_symmetry.space_group_name_H-M   'P 1'
#
loop_
_entity.id
_entity.type
_entity.pdbx_description
1 polymer ?
#
loop_
_entity_poly.entity_id
_entity_poly.type
_entity_poly.pdbx_seq_one_letter_code
_entity_poly.pdbx_strand_id
1 'polypeptide(L)'
;VGLLGALLPAVLLAVSPFKIVTPELRASLTADYTIDVVVTPHEGDAWSRLAKRVTGDGDRWNEIASFNHAGGNLTTEQRVHIPFNLLRPNLQRDVAAALFPSDSDVAAGRRHVVVGSSGIEGESLWNMAEWFTGRGENYAAIRAANPAQGLSTRKGDVILIPKELLATAFRRGEMEERNAPKTAEVRKSEDDPEERAGADGHAAAAAVSEAVAVAGQPSLTYDRTSTEPFAVYRLQKGEALYSSVAIRFTGRVYSKDVGDVLDRIVKFNGIDDVARIPIGYRVKIPMSLLLPEYLPADDPTRVANEEVKRASAKLAVRPRAKGLAGVRVILDAGHGGRDVGATYDDVWESNYVYDVMCRLKHILEKKSGATVAATTKSKQAGYDIPDDDELEEATDHIVLTSPKYVIGDPAVGVNLRWYLANSIFRRAMKARVPREKVVFLSIHADSLHSSLRGAMAYIPGQRYVTGSYEKSEQVYLARAEVRESPVVRHSEKESLTAEGLSRDLAESIIDAFDADGLKVHPFNPVRDNVVRNGREWVPAVIRYNLIPT
;
A
#
# COMPACT_ATOMS: atom_id res chain seq x y z
N VAL A 1 -7.47 23.72 31.29
CA VAL A 1 -8.65 22.93 30.95
C VAL A 1 -8.21 22.02 29.80
N GLY A 2 -7.89 20.76 30.16
CA GLY A 2 -7.38 19.79 29.21
C GLY A 2 -8.49 19.26 28.30
N LEU A 3 -8.26 19.27 26.99
CA LEU A 3 -8.98 18.44 26.03
C LEU A 3 -8.20 17.11 25.91
N LEU A 4 -8.74 16.07 26.51
CA LEU A 4 -8.40 14.69 26.16
C LEU A 4 -8.91 14.45 24.73
N GLY A 5 -8.00 14.37 23.78
CA GLY A 5 -8.27 13.80 22.47
C GLY A 5 -8.43 12.29 22.64
N ALA A 6 -9.64 11.77 22.53
CA ALA A 6 -9.89 10.36 22.33
C ALA A 6 -9.39 9.99 20.93
N LEU A 7 -8.23 9.31 20.86
CA LEU A 7 -7.78 8.59 19.68
C LEU A 7 -8.77 7.43 19.44
N LEU A 8 -9.65 7.61 18.46
CA LEU A 8 -10.43 6.51 17.91
C LEU A 8 -9.43 5.53 17.26
N PRO A 9 -9.47 4.23 17.60
CA PRO A 9 -8.69 3.24 16.87
C PRO A 9 -9.13 3.26 15.41
N ALA A 10 -8.16 3.20 14.50
CA ALA A 10 -8.43 3.05 13.08
C ALA A 10 -9.35 1.84 12.89
N VAL A 11 -10.58 2.08 12.47
CA VAL A 11 -11.53 1.03 12.11
C VAL A 11 -10.95 0.38 10.84
N LEU A 12 -10.41 -0.81 11.00
CA LEU A 12 -10.02 -1.67 9.89
C LEU A 12 -11.32 -2.06 9.17
N LEU A 13 -11.53 -1.53 7.98
CA LEU A 13 -12.67 -1.87 7.13
C LEU A 13 -12.61 -3.36 6.78
N ALA A 14 -13.69 -4.10 6.99
CA ALA A 14 -13.75 -5.55 6.81
C ALA A 14 -14.33 -5.93 5.44
N VAL A 15 -13.70 -6.85 4.69
CA VAL A 15 -14.23 -7.43 3.42
C VAL A 15 -15.48 -8.27 3.68
N SER A 16 -15.64 -8.72 4.92
CA SER A 16 -16.82 -9.45 5.35
C SER A 16 -17.28 -8.92 6.70
N PRO A 17 -18.59 -8.92 6.99
CA PRO A 17 -19.06 -8.58 8.32
C PRO A 17 -18.42 -9.50 9.35
N PHE A 18 -18.19 -8.99 10.56
CA PHE A 18 -17.65 -9.79 11.66
C PHE A 18 -18.46 -11.06 11.88
N LYS A 19 -17.80 -12.21 11.73
CA LYS A 19 -18.35 -13.52 12.07
C LYS A 19 -18.17 -13.78 13.56
N ILE A 20 -19.20 -14.23 14.22
CA ILE A 20 -19.10 -14.69 15.61
C ILE A 20 -18.43 -16.06 15.60
N VAL A 21 -17.24 -16.17 16.17
CA VAL A 21 -16.49 -17.42 16.30
C VAL A 21 -16.79 -18.06 17.67
N THR A 22 -16.75 -17.25 18.72
CA THR A 22 -17.23 -17.61 20.05
C THR A 22 -18.02 -16.41 20.61
N PRO A 23 -18.73 -16.53 21.76
CA PRO A 23 -19.46 -15.40 22.33
C PRO A 23 -18.60 -14.15 22.56
N GLU A 24 -17.31 -14.31 22.78
CA GLU A 24 -16.35 -13.26 23.08
C GLU A 24 -15.36 -12.96 21.93
N LEU A 25 -15.30 -13.80 20.88
CA LEU A 25 -14.36 -13.69 19.80
C LEU A 25 -15.09 -13.55 18.47
N ARG A 26 -14.75 -12.52 17.73
CA ARG A 26 -15.27 -12.23 16.40
C ARG A 26 -14.10 -12.13 15.42
N ALA A 27 -14.34 -12.47 14.18
CA ALA A 27 -13.34 -12.37 13.13
C ALA A 27 -13.95 -11.83 11.83
N SER A 28 -13.17 -11.07 11.08
CA SER A 28 -13.51 -10.59 9.75
C SER A 28 -12.27 -10.62 8.86
N LEU A 29 -12.48 -10.56 7.55
CA LEU A 29 -11.42 -10.24 6.61
C LEU A 29 -11.41 -8.73 6.43
N THR A 30 -10.23 -8.14 6.55
CA THR A 30 -10.03 -6.73 6.22
C THR A 30 -9.86 -6.57 4.70
N ALA A 31 -9.76 -5.34 4.24
CA ALA A 31 -9.63 -4.91 2.85
C ALA A 31 -8.44 -5.49 2.13
N ASP A 32 -7.41 -5.65 2.79
CA ASP A 32 -6.20 -6.23 2.28
C ASP A 32 -6.13 -7.73 2.56
N TYR A 33 -7.30 -8.32 2.78
CA TYR A 33 -7.41 -9.73 3.12
C TYR A 33 -6.55 -10.14 4.32
N THR A 34 -6.43 -9.28 5.35
CA THR A 34 -5.87 -9.67 6.63
C THR A 34 -6.99 -10.20 7.52
N ILE A 35 -6.73 -11.28 8.26
CA ILE A 35 -7.69 -11.75 9.24
C ILE A 35 -7.62 -10.85 10.48
N ASP A 36 -8.66 -10.09 10.70
CA ASP A 36 -8.85 -9.29 11.92
C ASP A 36 -9.63 -10.10 12.94
N VAL A 37 -9.06 -10.27 14.13
CA VAL A 37 -9.68 -10.99 15.23
C VAL A 37 -9.86 -10.04 16.41
N VAL A 38 -11.09 -9.91 16.85
CA VAL A 38 -11.46 -9.03 17.98
C VAL A 38 -12.00 -9.87 19.13
N VAL A 39 -11.45 -9.61 20.31
CA VAL A 39 -11.87 -10.26 21.57
C VAL A 39 -12.40 -9.21 22.54
N THR A 40 -13.52 -9.53 23.20
CA THR A 40 -14.03 -8.74 24.33
C THR A 40 -13.44 -9.27 25.63
N PRO A 41 -12.77 -8.43 26.45
CA PRO A 41 -12.26 -8.84 27.74
C PRO A 41 -13.39 -9.21 28.72
N HIS A 42 -13.11 -10.14 29.62
CA HIS A 42 -14.00 -10.44 30.74
C HIS A 42 -13.81 -9.45 31.91
N GLU A 43 -14.78 -9.36 32.77
CA GLU A 43 -14.67 -8.59 34.01
C GLU A 43 -13.47 -9.09 34.84
N GLY A 44 -12.58 -8.18 35.22
CA GLY A 44 -11.37 -8.48 35.95
C GLY A 44 -10.23 -9.10 35.14
N ASP A 45 -10.30 -9.11 33.80
CA ASP A 45 -9.17 -9.53 32.96
C ASP A 45 -8.00 -8.54 33.09
N ALA A 46 -6.82 -9.11 33.37
CA ALA A 46 -5.55 -8.46 33.05
C ALA A 46 -5.06 -8.89 31.68
N TRP A 47 -4.18 -8.13 31.05
CA TRP A 47 -3.58 -8.45 29.75
C TRP A 47 -3.01 -9.87 29.67
N SER A 48 -2.31 -10.32 30.70
CA SER A 48 -1.72 -11.67 30.76
C SER A 48 -2.79 -12.77 30.83
N ARG A 49 -3.93 -12.52 31.49
CA ARG A 49 -5.03 -13.49 31.56
C ARG A 49 -5.73 -13.59 30.22
N LEU A 50 -6.01 -12.46 29.56
CA LEU A 50 -6.55 -12.42 28.20
C LEU A 50 -5.58 -13.12 27.22
N ALA A 51 -4.28 -12.80 27.26
CA ALA A 51 -3.27 -13.44 26.45
C ALA A 51 -3.27 -14.95 26.62
N LYS A 52 -3.24 -15.46 27.86
CA LYS A 52 -3.29 -16.89 28.14
C LYS A 52 -4.54 -17.56 27.58
N ARG A 53 -5.68 -16.89 27.65
CA ARG A 53 -6.96 -17.39 27.11
C ARG A 53 -6.94 -17.54 25.60
N VAL A 54 -6.41 -16.57 24.85
CA VAL A 54 -6.48 -16.55 23.39
C VAL A 54 -5.27 -17.16 22.71
N THR A 55 -4.08 -17.11 23.31
CA THR A 55 -2.84 -17.64 22.73
C THR A 55 -2.39 -18.97 23.36
N GLY A 56 -2.85 -19.25 24.58
CA GLY A 56 -2.35 -20.35 25.41
C GLY A 56 -1.14 -19.97 26.26
N ASP A 57 -0.57 -18.77 26.06
CA ASP A 57 0.61 -18.26 26.74
C ASP A 57 0.35 -16.85 27.29
N GLY A 58 0.45 -16.71 28.62
CA GLY A 58 0.21 -15.43 29.29
C GLY A 58 1.32 -14.40 29.07
N ASP A 59 2.54 -14.83 28.77
CA ASP A 59 3.70 -13.95 28.59
C ASP A 59 3.63 -13.17 27.26
N ARG A 60 2.77 -13.59 26.34
CA ARG A 60 2.48 -12.88 25.08
C ARG A 60 1.64 -11.61 25.23
N TRP A 61 1.30 -11.24 26.45
CA TRP A 61 0.50 -10.06 26.72
C TRP A 61 1.11 -8.77 26.15
N ASN A 62 2.44 -8.64 26.17
CA ASN A 62 3.14 -7.47 25.63
C ASN A 62 2.97 -7.34 24.11
N GLU A 63 2.96 -8.47 23.38
CA GLU A 63 2.74 -8.49 21.92
C GLU A 63 1.34 -7.99 21.60
N ILE A 64 0.33 -8.47 22.37
CA ILE A 64 -1.07 -8.06 22.18
C ILE A 64 -1.25 -6.58 22.57
N ALA A 65 -0.72 -6.15 23.71
CA ALA A 65 -0.85 -4.77 24.16
C ALA A 65 -0.18 -3.79 23.17
N SER A 66 1.01 -4.13 22.69
CA SER A 66 1.72 -3.33 21.66
C SER A 66 0.95 -3.25 20.35
N PHE A 67 0.34 -4.36 19.92
CA PHE A 67 -0.48 -4.40 18.72
C PHE A 67 -1.72 -3.49 18.80
N ASN A 68 -2.26 -3.33 20.01
CA ASN A 68 -3.42 -2.47 20.28
C ASN A 68 -3.04 -1.03 20.68
N HIS A 69 -1.75 -0.68 20.68
CA HIS A 69 -1.27 0.62 21.16
C HIS A 69 -1.81 0.99 22.55
N ALA A 70 -2.06 -0.02 23.39
CA ALA A 70 -2.77 0.11 24.64
C ALA A 70 -1.82 0.06 25.83
N GLY A 71 -2.01 1.02 26.76
CA GLY A 71 -1.43 1.02 28.09
C GLY A 71 -2.55 1.14 29.14
N GLY A 72 -2.47 0.36 30.22
CA GLY A 72 -3.44 0.41 31.31
C GLY A 72 -4.30 -0.85 31.45
N ASN A 73 -5.36 -0.75 32.26
CA ASN A 73 -6.24 -1.87 32.57
C ASN A 73 -7.26 -2.12 31.45
N LEU A 74 -7.58 -3.40 31.21
CA LEU A 74 -8.65 -3.80 30.31
C LEU A 74 -10.02 -3.51 30.89
N THR A 75 -10.97 -3.15 30.03
CA THR A 75 -12.39 -3.00 30.39
C THR A 75 -13.25 -3.93 29.53
N THR A 76 -14.43 -4.30 30.03
CA THR A 76 -15.37 -5.16 29.30
C THR A 76 -15.99 -4.54 28.06
N GLU A 77 -15.88 -3.23 27.89
CA GLU A 77 -16.34 -2.49 26.72
C GLU A 77 -15.26 -2.38 25.63
N GLN A 78 -14.01 -2.67 26.01
CA GLN A 78 -12.88 -2.56 25.10
C GLN A 78 -12.89 -3.70 24.09
N ARG A 79 -12.57 -3.38 22.84
CA ARG A 79 -12.31 -4.35 21.77
C ARG A 79 -10.80 -4.52 21.64
N VAL A 80 -10.31 -5.75 21.84
CA VAL A 80 -8.89 -6.06 21.78
C VAL A 80 -8.63 -6.85 20.51
N HIS A 81 -7.82 -6.31 19.61
CA HIS A 81 -7.40 -6.96 18.39
C HIS A 81 -6.27 -7.94 18.66
N ILE A 82 -6.38 -9.15 18.15
CA ILE A 82 -5.41 -10.22 18.34
C ILE A 82 -4.82 -10.63 16.98
N PRO A 83 -3.51 -10.55 16.77
CA PRO A 83 -2.88 -11.12 15.59
C PRO A 83 -3.26 -12.59 15.40
N PHE A 84 -3.78 -12.95 14.22
CA PHE A 84 -4.29 -14.29 13.95
C PHE A 84 -3.26 -15.40 14.23
N ASN A 85 -1.99 -15.14 13.89
CA ASN A 85 -0.88 -16.09 14.11
C ASN A 85 -0.52 -16.28 15.59
N LEU A 86 -0.97 -15.40 16.50
CA LEU A 86 -0.80 -15.55 17.94
C LEU A 86 -1.88 -16.42 18.58
N LEU A 87 -3.00 -16.63 17.92
CA LEU A 87 -4.08 -17.47 18.46
C LEU A 87 -3.61 -18.92 18.66
N ARG A 88 -4.11 -19.53 19.72
CA ARG A 88 -3.92 -20.97 19.92
C ARG A 88 -4.54 -21.79 18.78
N PRO A 89 -4.00 -22.97 18.43
CA PRO A 89 -4.35 -23.71 17.22
C PRO A 89 -5.85 -23.99 17.03
N ASN A 90 -6.60 -24.27 18.09
CA ASN A 90 -8.05 -24.47 17.99
C ASN A 90 -8.78 -23.19 17.59
N LEU A 91 -8.42 -22.03 18.16
CA LEU A 91 -9.04 -20.76 17.77
C LEU A 91 -8.67 -20.35 16.35
N GLN A 92 -7.43 -20.63 15.87
CA GLN A 92 -7.09 -20.41 14.47
C GLN A 92 -7.98 -21.21 13.53
N ARG A 93 -8.26 -22.50 13.87
CA ARG A 93 -9.20 -23.32 13.08
C ARG A 93 -10.61 -22.78 13.10
N ASP A 94 -11.10 -22.40 14.29
CA ASP A 94 -12.46 -21.90 14.45
C ASP A 94 -12.66 -20.60 13.65
N VAL A 95 -11.69 -19.68 13.70
CA VAL A 95 -11.66 -18.47 12.90
C VAL A 95 -11.66 -18.79 11.40
N ALA A 96 -10.76 -19.67 10.96
CA ALA A 96 -10.68 -20.07 9.55
C ALA A 96 -11.98 -20.74 9.07
N ALA A 97 -12.60 -21.59 9.88
CA ALA A 97 -13.89 -22.22 9.55
C ALA A 97 -15.04 -21.21 9.45
N ALA A 98 -15.03 -20.17 10.29
CA ALA A 98 -16.03 -19.12 10.24
C ALA A 98 -15.88 -18.21 9.01
N LEU A 99 -14.62 -17.86 8.65
CA LEU A 99 -14.34 -16.99 7.52
C LEU A 99 -14.40 -17.71 6.16
N PHE A 100 -13.97 -18.98 6.12
CA PHE A 100 -13.85 -19.79 4.90
C PHE A 100 -14.69 -21.08 4.99
N PRO A 101 -16.02 -20.98 5.06
CA PRO A 101 -16.89 -22.15 5.26
C PRO A 101 -16.90 -23.14 4.09
N SER A 102 -16.39 -22.75 2.92
CA SER A 102 -16.27 -23.60 1.73
C SER A 102 -14.96 -24.36 1.65
N ASP A 103 -14.04 -24.11 2.57
CA ASP A 103 -12.77 -24.81 2.63
C ASP A 103 -12.96 -26.29 3.03
N SER A 104 -12.05 -27.15 2.56
CA SER A 104 -12.07 -28.56 2.91
C SER A 104 -10.66 -29.14 3.02
N ASP A 105 -10.48 -30.05 3.97
CA ASP A 105 -9.22 -30.78 4.11
C ASP A 105 -9.27 -32.05 3.24
N VAL A 106 -8.22 -32.26 2.46
CA VAL A 106 -8.03 -33.40 1.57
C VAL A 106 -6.72 -34.12 1.89
N ALA A 107 -6.51 -35.31 1.33
CA ALA A 107 -5.29 -36.09 1.59
C ALA A 107 -4.00 -35.32 1.23
N ALA A 108 -4.04 -34.49 0.17
CA ALA A 108 -2.92 -33.69 -0.30
C ALA A 108 -2.72 -32.40 0.50
N GLY A 109 -3.65 -32.00 1.39
CA GLY A 109 -3.55 -30.75 2.15
C GLY A 109 -4.90 -30.11 2.41
N ARG A 110 -4.97 -28.77 2.30
CA ARG A 110 -6.21 -28.00 2.44
C ARG A 110 -6.59 -27.35 1.12
N ARG A 111 -7.84 -27.51 0.72
CA ARG A 111 -8.44 -26.79 -0.41
C ARG A 111 -9.12 -25.54 0.13
N HIS A 112 -8.57 -24.41 -0.21
CA HIS A 112 -9.13 -23.10 0.08
C HIS A 112 -9.93 -22.59 -1.10
N VAL A 113 -11.14 -22.10 -0.84
CA VAL A 113 -11.99 -21.47 -1.85
C VAL A 113 -11.93 -19.95 -1.67
N VAL A 114 -11.36 -19.27 -2.67
CA VAL A 114 -11.17 -17.83 -2.67
C VAL A 114 -12.51 -17.10 -2.47
N VAL A 115 -12.57 -16.21 -1.47
CA VAL A 115 -13.82 -15.52 -1.10
C VAL A 115 -13.95 -14.10 -1.65
N GLY A 116 -12.92 -13.56 -2.29
CA GLY A 116 -12.89 -12.20 -2.84
C GLY A 116 -14.14 -11.74 -3.59
N SER A 117 -14.22 -10.48 -3.94
CA SER A 117 -15.37 -9.89 -4.65
C SER A 117 -15.45 -10.33 -6.11
N SER A 118 -16.65 -10.39 -6.66
CA SER A 118 -16.87 -10.72 -8.07
C SER A 118 -16.23 -9.67 -8.98
N GLY A 119 -15.29 -10.10 -9.84
CA GLY A 119 -14.60 -9.22 -10.81
C GLY A 119 -13.35 -8.50 -10.28
N ILE A 120 -12.98 -8.69 -9.03
CA ILE A 120 -11.77 -8.17 -8.37
C ILE A 120 -10.87 -9.34 -8.00
N GLU A 121 -9.55 -9.09 -7.89
CA GLU A 121 -8.61 -10.08 -7.36
C GLU A 121 -9.02 -10.47 -5.95
N GLY A 122 -9.09 -11.78 -5.68
CA GLY A 122 -9.34 -12.32 -4.36
C GLY A 122 -8.09 -12.27 -3.47
N GLU A 123 -8.11 -13.04 -2.40
CA GLU A 123 -6.96 -13.21 -1.52
C GLU A 123 -5.75 -13.69 -2.29
N SER A 124 -4.60 -13.07 -2.07
CA SER A 124 -3.36 -13.46 -2.72
C SER A 124 -2.84 -14.81 -2.19
N LEU A 125 -2.03 -15.51 -2.98
CA LEU A 125 -1.32 -16.71 -2.51
C LEU A 125 -0.45 -16.41 -1.28
N TRP A 126 0.02 -15.17 -1.13
CA TRP A 126 0.75 -14.71 0.05
C TRP A 126 -0.15 -14.70 1.30
N ASN A 127 -1.37 -14.14 1.19
CA ASN A 127 -2.32 -14.14 2.31
C ASN A 127 -2.65 -15.57 2.75
N MET A 128 -2.95 -16.45 1.78
CA MET A 128 -3.22 -17.86 2.07
C MET A 128 -2.03 -18.57 2.72
N ALA A 129 -0.80 -18.29 2.25
CA ALA A 129 0.40 -18.81 2.84
C ALA A 129 0.57 -18.33 4.28
N GLU A 130 0.36 -17.04 4.54
CA GLU A 130 0.44 -16.47 5.87
C GLU A 130 -0.59 -17.09 6.83
N TRP A 131 -1.85 -17.23 6.39
CA TRP A 131 -2.91 -17.79 7.24
C TRP A 131 -2.73 -19.26 7.55
N PHE A 132 -2.49 -20.06 6.53
CA PHE A 132 -2.54 -21.52 6.67
C PHE A 132 -1.20 -22.16 6.95
N THR A 133 -0.10 -21.45 6.68
CA THR A 133 1.26 -21.98 6.90
C THR A 133 2.03 -21.21 7.96
N GLY A 134 1.53 -20.05 8.38
CA GLY A 134 2.21 -19.12 9.29
C GLY A 134 3.36 -18.35 8.64
N ARG A 135 3.54 -18.46 7.31
CA ARG A 135 4.65 -17.86 6.57
C ARG A 135 4.20 -17.47 5.16
N GLY A 136 4.14 -16.18 4.89
CA GLY A 136 3.79 -15.66 3.57
C GLY A 136 4.73 -16.16 2.45
N GLU A 137 6.01 -16.41 2.78
CA GLU A 137 7.02 -16.87 1.82
C GLU A 137 6.69 -18.25 1.20
N ASN A 138 5.85 -19.05 1.87
CA ASN A 138 5.39 -20.34 1.34
C ASN A 138 4.46 -20.19 0.11
N TYR A 139 4.11 -18.95 -0.28
CA TYR A 139 3.28 -18.70 -1.48
C TYR A 139 3.87 -19.35 -2.74
N ALA A 140 5.20 -19.38 -2.87
CA ALA A 140 5.86 -19.99 -4.03
C ALA A 140 5.63 -21.50 -4.11
N ALA A 141 5.67 -22.19 -2.97
CA ALA A 141 5.37 -23.62 -2.90
C ALA A 141 3.88 -23.91 -3.11
N ILE A 142 2.98 -23.05 -2.59
CA ILE A 142 1.54 -23.12 -2.89
C ILE A 142 1.31 -22.94 -4.39
N ARG A 143 1.97 -21.98 -5.03
CA ARG A 143 1.91 -21.76 -6.48
C ARG A 143 2.37 -22.98 -7.27
N ALA A 144 3.51 -23.59 -6.88
CA ALA A 144 4.03 -24.79 -7.52
C ALA A 144 3.03 -25.97 -7.45
N ALA A 145 2.26 -26.05 -6.36
CA ALA A 145 1.21 -27.06 -6.20
C ALA A 145 -0.07 -26.74 -6.99
N ASN A 146 -0.19 -25.52 -7.55
CA ASN A 146 -1.35 -25.05 -8.32
C ASN A 146 -0.92 -24.50 -9.70
N PRO A 147 -0.32 -25.31 -10.58
CA PRO A 147 0.30 -24.84 -11.82
C PRO A 147 -0.69 -24.22 -12.83
N ALA A 148 -1.96 -24.57 -12.74
CA ALA A 148 -3.01 -24.00 -13.57
C ALA A 148 -3.47 -22.61 -13.09
N GLN A 149 -3.10 -22.21 -11.87
CA GLN A 149 -3.47 -20.93 -11.28
C GLN A 149 -2.44 -19.87 -11.62
N GLY A 150 -2.90 -18.71 -12.09
CA GLY A 150 -2.06 -17.52 -12.27
C GLY A 150 -1.58 -16.93 -10.94
N LEU A 151 -0.90 -15.78 -11.02
CA LEU A 151 -0.49 -15.02 -9.83
C LEU A 151 -1.68 -14.36 -9.12
N SER A 152 -2.71 -14.03 -9.88
CA SER A 152 -3.95 -13.42 -9.39
C SER A 152 -5.02 -14.48 -9.18
N THR A 153 -5.67 -14.44 -8.05
CA THR A 153 -6.80 -15.29 -7.70
C THR A 153 -8.12 -14.56 -7.92
N ARG A 154 -9.19 -15.32 -8.13
CA ARG A 154 -10.55 -14.80 -8.30
C ARG A 154 -11.50 -15.52 -7.38
N LYS A 155 -12.56 -14.84 -6.98
CA LYS A 155 -13.63 -15.46 -6.18
C LYS A 155 -14.07 -16.80 -6.79
N GLY A 156 -14.06 -17.83 -5.96
CA GLY A 156 -14.43 -19.20 -6.35
C GLY A 156 -13.28 -20.05 -6.88
N ASP A 157 -12.08 -19.48 -7.10
CA ASP A 157 -10.89 -20.27 -7.39
C ASP A 157 -10.61 -21.23 -6.23
N VAL A 158 -10.12 -22.41 -6.55
CA VAL A 158 -9.79 -23.42 -5.54
C VAL A 158 -8.30 -23.62 -5.49
N ILE A 159 -7.69 -23.24 -4.38
CA ILE A 159 -6.25 -23.30 -4.16
C ILE A 159 -5.91 -24.45 -3.21
N LEU A 160 -5.06 -25.36 -3.66
CA LEU A 160 -4.50 -26.40 -2.81
C LEU A 160 -3.31 -25.88 -2.01
N ILE A 161 -3.40 -25.96 -0.69
CA ILE A 161 -2.30 -25.67 0.22
C ILE A 161 -1.73 -27.02 0.65
N PRO A 162 -0.49 -27.36 0.23
CA PRO A 162 0.12 -28.68 0.49
C PRO A 162 0.19 -29.00 1.99
N LYS A 163 -0.05 -30.26 2.31
CA LYS A 163 -0.11 -30.75 3.71
C LYS A 163 1.17 -30.45 4.49
N GLU A 164 2.32 -30.61 3.86
CA GLU A 164 3.65 -30.37 4.43
C GLU A 164 3.89 -28.90 4.82
N LEU A 165 3.19 -27.98 4.17
CA LEU A 165 3.29 -26.54 4.45
C LEU A 165 2.36 -26.08 5.56
N LEU A 166 1.28 -26.83 5.84
CA LEU A 166 0.27 -26.41 6.81
C LEU A 166 0.86 -26.17 8.20
N ALA A 167 0.48 -25.07 8.82
CA ALA A 167 0.77 -24.82 10.22
C ALA A 167 0.11 -25.88 11.13
N THR A 168 0.63 -26.08 12.33
CA THR A 168 0.15 -27.07 13.29
C THR A 168 -1.37 -26.99 13.51
N ALA A 169 -1.94 -25.78 13.46
CA ALA A 169 -3.37 -25.58 13.57
C ALA A 169 -4.19 -26.33 12.52
N PHE A 170 -3.66 -26.55 11.31
CA PHE A 170 -4.36 -27.11 10.16
C PHE A 170 -3.91 -28.49 9.74
N ARG A 171 -2.96 -29.14 10.48
CA ARG A 171 -2.53 -30.52 10.23
C ARG A 171 -3.50 -31.51 10.87
N ARG A 172 -4.13 -32.36 10.06
CA ARG A 172 -4.93 -33.48 10.56
C ARG A 172 -4.03 -34.55 11.18
N GLY A 173 -4.35 -35.01 12.39
CA GLY A 173 -3.79 -36.22 12.99
C GLY A 173 -2.75 -36.05 14.09
N GLU A 174 -2.14 -34.88 14.28
CA GLU A 174 -1.16 -34.67 15.36
C GLU A 174 -1.77 -34.29 16.73
N MET A 175 -3.07 -34.03 16.79
CA MET A 175 -3.76 -33.60 18.01
C MET A 175 -4.53 -34.72 18.72
N GLU A 176 -4.86 -35.83 18.06
CA GLU A 176 -5.50 -36.96 18.74
C GLU A 176 -4.50 -37.76 19.63
N GLU A 177 -3.21 -37.74 19.28
CA GLU A 177 -2.17 -38.41 20.10
C GLU A 177 -1.69 -37.61 21.31
N ARG A 178 -1.94 -36.28 21.37
CA ARG A 178 -1.52 -35.44 22.50
C ARG A 178 -2.48 -35.39 23.67
N ASN A 179 -3.69 -35.91 23.51
CA ASN A 179 -4.69 -35.94 24.59
C ASN A 179 -4.75 -37.30 25.32
N ALA A 180 -3.85 -38.24 25.05
CA ALA A 180 -3.68 -39.43 25.86
C ALA A 180 -2.70 -39.14 27.01
N PRO A 181 -3.02 -39.48 28.26
CA PRO A 181 -2.14 -39.21 29.39
C PRO A 181 -0.88 -40.08 29.28
N LYS A 182 0.26 -39.47 28.97
CA LYS A 182 1.57 -40.11 29.04
C LYS A 182 2.07 -40.09 30.47
N THR A 183 2.13 -41.27 31.08
CA THR A 183 2.94 -41.62 32.25
C THR A 183 4.40 -41.22 32.06
N ALA A 184 4.94 -40.64 33.12
CA ALA A 184 6.29 -40.13 33.19
C ALA A 184 7.34 -41.26 33.02
N GLU A 185 8.31 -41.03 32.16
CA GLU A 185 9.64 -41.62 32.30
C GLU A 185 10.71 -40.58 32.02
N VAL A 186 11.52 -40.39 33.06
CA VAL A 186 12.73 -39.57 33.13
C VAL A 186 13.87 -40.33 32.44
N ARG A 187 14.58 -39.70 31.51
CA ARG A 187 16.00 -40.03 31.27
C ARG A 187 16.78 -38.80 30.76
N LYS A 188 17.85 -38.62 31.48
CA LYS A 188 19.02 -37.76 31.52
C LYS A 188 19.75 -37.55 30.19
N SER A 189 20.23 -36.33 30.11
CA SER A 189 21.48 -35.73 29.59
C SER A 189 22.53 -36.67 28.94
N GLU A 190 23.11 -36.16 27.86
CA GLU A 190 24.58 -36.02 27.74
C GLU A 190 24.98 -35.45 26.36
N ASP A 191 25.74 -34.37 26.44
CA ASP A 191 26.95 -33.95 25.74
C ASP A 191 26.97 -33.66 24.22
N ASP A 192 27.35 -32.42 24.00
CA ASP A 192 28.09 -31.86 22.85
C ASP A 192 29.48 -32.55 22.68
N PRO A 193 30.06 -32.62 21.49
CA PRO A 193 31.11 -31.66 21.20
C PRO A 193 31.33 -31.23 19.73
N GLU A 194 31.66 -29.95 19.63
CA GLU A 194 32.72 -29.30 18.83
C GLU A 194 33.26 -29.88 17.50
N GLU A 195 33.33 -28.90 16.57
CA GLU A 195 34.44 -28.57 15.66
C GLU A 195 34.83 -29.49 14.50
N ARG A 196 34.80 -28.97 13.28
CA ARG A 196 36.01 -28.56 12.55
C ARG A 196 35.75 -27.97 11.16
N ALA A 197 36.52 -26.92 10.91
CA ALA A 197 36.69 -26.20 9.68
C ALA A 197 37.28 -27.05 8.53
N GLY A 198 37.01 -26.65 7.31
CA GLY A 198 37.69 -27.04 6.10
C GLY A 198 37.55 -25.94 5.04
N ALA A 199 38.62 -25.19 4.87
CA ALA A 199 38.79 -24.19 3.84
C ALA A 199 39.21 -24.84 2.51
N ASP A 200 38.99 -24.10 1.46
CA ASP A 200 39.72 -23.91 0.18
C ASP A 200 38.72 -23.86 -0.98
N GLY A 201 38.70 -22.91 -1.81
CA GLY A 201 39.61 -21.92 -2.36
C GLY A 201 39.18 -21.66 -3.80
N HIS A 202 39.09 -20.51 -4.20
CA HIS A 202 39.74 -19.87 -5.31
C HIS A 202 39.10 -18.52 -5.64
N ALA A 203 39.96 -17.52 -5.54
CA ALA A 203 39.73 -16.15 -5.87
C ALA A 203 39.62 -15.95 -7.38
N ALA A 204 38.63 -15.15 -7.79
CA ALA A 204 38.73 -14.28 -8.95
C ALA A 204 38.40 -12.88 -8.47
N ALA A 205 39.43 -12.07 -8.30
CA ALA A 205 39.31 -10.65 -7.99
C ALA A 205 38.78 -9.91 -9.21
N ALA A 206 37.50 -9.59 -9.19
CA ALA A 206 36.93 -8.58 -10.07
C ALA A 206 36.83 -7.28 -9.28
N ALA A 207 37.31 -6.19 -9.86
CA ALA A 207 37.37 -4.85 -9.26
C ALA A 207 36.02 -4.42 -8.72
N VAL A 208 35.91 -4.35 -7.39
CA VAL A 208 34.76 -3.82 -6.68
C VAL A 208 34.98 -2.32 -6.56
N SER A 209 34.20 -1.54 -7.28
CA SER A 209 34.13 -0.09 -7.10
C SER A 209 33.52 0.22 -5.74
N GLU A 210 34.23 0.99 -4.91
CA GLU A 210 33.78 1.39 -3.57
C GLU A 210 32.48 2.19 -3.62
N ALA A 211 31.52 1.76 -2.83
CA ALA A 211 30.24 2.45 -2.65
C ALA A 211 30.42 3.61 -1.67
N VAL A 212 30.18 4.83 -2.10
CA VAL A 212 30.00 5.99 -1.21
C VAL A 212 28.62 5.84 -0.55
N ALA A 213 28.60 5.49 0.72
CA ALA A 213 27.37 5.38 1.51
C ALA A 213 26.85 6.79 1.83
N VAL A 214 25.70 7.13 1.26
CA VAL A 214 24.87 8.24 1.73
C VAL A 214 24.09 7.73 2.94
N ALA A 215 24.14 8.46 4.06
CA ALA A 215 23.49 8.06 5.31
C ALA A 215 21.97 7.81 5.08
N GLY A 216 21.51 6.59 5.39
CA GLY A 216 20.11 6.17 5.25
C GLY A 216 19.77 5.36 4.01
N GLN A 217 20.64 5.25 3.00
CA GLN A 217 20.40 4.39 1.85
C GLN A 217 21.04 2.99 2.01
N PRO A 218 20.37 1.92 1.47
CA PRO A 218 20.95 0.59 1.52
C PRO A 218 22.23 0.54 0.69
N SER A 219 23.27 -0.09 1.22
CA SER A 219 24.53 -0.29 0.50
C SER A 219 24.32 -1.32 -0.61
N LEU A 220 24.44 -0.88 -1.86
CA LEU A 220 24.46 -1.72 -3.05
C LEU A 220 25.88 -1.78 -3.63
N THR A 221 26.27 -2.96 -4.07
CA THR A 221 27.48 -3.13 -4.91
C THR A 221 27.05 -3.55 -6.30
N TYR A 222 27.83 -3.25 -7.34
CA TYR A 222 27.41 -3.43 -8.73
C TYR A 222 28.40 -4.32 -9.49
N ASP A 223 27.85 -5.22 -10.31
CA ASP A 223 28.59 -5.95 -11.33
C ASP A 223 28.12 -5.50 -12.70
N ARG A 224 29.03 -4.83 -13.43
CA ARG A 224 28.78 -4.32 -14.79
C ARG A 224 29.43 -5.18 -15.87
N THR A 225 30.15 -6.23 -15.46
CA THR A 225 30.94 -7.06 -16.39
C THR A 225 30.16 -8.27 -16.89
N SER A 226 29.08 -8.64 -16.21
CA SER A 226 28.22 -9.75 -16.62
C SER A 226 27.37 -9.38 -17.84
N THR A 227 26.92 -10.41 -18.58
CA THR A 227 26.04 -10.26 -19.75
C THR A 227 24.76 -9.49 -19.42
N GLU A 228 24.23 -9.67 -18.22
CA GLU A 228 23.16 -8.86 -17.65
C GLU A 228 23.70 -8.19 -16.39
N PRO A 229 24.00 -6.87 -16.41
CA PRO A 229 24.51 -6.12 -15.25
C PRO A 229 23.53 -6.15 -14.10
N PHE A 230 24.04 -6.24 -12.86
CA PHE A 230 23.21 -6.33 -11.67
C PHE A 230 23.81 -5.59 -10.46
N ALA A 231 22.91 -5.18 -9.56
CA ALA A 231 23.28 -4.76 -8.22
C ALA A 231 23.19 -5.94 -7.25
N VAL A 232 23.97 -5.89 -6.18
CA VAL A 232 23.95 -6.88 -5.10
C VAL A 232 23.52 -6.19 -3.82
N TYR A 233 22.47 -6.69 -3.22
CA TYR A 233 22.00 -6.30 -1.91
C TYR A 233 22.18 -7.44 -0.90
N ARG A 234 22.62 -7.13 0.32
CA ARG A 234 22.70 -8.12 1.42
C ARG A 234 21.44 -8.05 2.28
N LEU A 235 20.65 -9.13 2.25
CA LEU A 235 19.42 -9.23 3.03
C LEU A 235 19.73 -9.10 4.52
N GLN A 236 19.00 -8.24 5.21
CA GLN A 236 19.13 -8.03 6.65
C GLN A 236 18.14 -8.92 7.41
N LYS A 237 18.33 -9.02 8.73
CA LYS A 237 17.40 -9.77 9.60
C LYS A 237 15.99 -9.13 9.54
N GLY A 238 14.98 -9.95 9.28
CA GLY A 238 13.58 -9.51 9.19
C GLY A 238 13.17 -8.95 7.82
N GLU A 239 14.09 -8.90 6.84
CA GLU A 239 13.76 -8.50 5.47
C GLU A 239 13.30 -9.69 4.62
N ALA A 240 12.35 -9.45 3.73
CA ALA A 240 11.89 -10.41 2.73
C ALA A 240 12.21 -9.92 1.31
N LEU A 241 12.43 -10.85 0.38
CA LEU A 241 12.68 -10.50 -1.03
C LEU A 241 11.57 -9.64 -1.61
N TYR A 242 10.33 -9.91 -1.22
CA TYR A 242 9.16 -9.23 -1.71
C TYR A 242 9.18 -7.73 -1.36
N SER A 243 9.14 -7.40 -0.07
CA SER A 243 9.03 -6.01 0.40
C SER A 243 10.37 -5.28 0.35
N SER A 244 11.41 -5.90 0.89
CA SER A 244 12.72 -5.23 1.09
C SER A 244 13.58 -5.21 -0.17
N VAL A 245 13.25 -6.01 -1.19
CA VAL A 245 13.99 -6.03 -2.45
C VAL A 245 13.11 -5.61 -3.62
N ALA A 246 12.07 -6.37 -3.97
CA ALA A 246 11.28 -6.10 -5.15
C ALA A 246 10.61 -4.71 -5.07
N ILE A 247 9.86 -4.42 -4.02
CA ILE A 247 9.17 -3.13 -3.89
C ILE A 247 10.17 -1.99 -3.73
N ARG A 248 11.12 -2.12 -2.80
CA ARG A 248 12.05 -1.05 -2.45
C ARG A 248 12.89 -0.59 -3.62
N PHE A 249 13.54 -1.52 -4.32
CA PHE A 249 14.51 -1.18 -5.35
C PHE A 249 13.91 -0.97 -6.73
N THR A 250 12.69 -1.45 -6.96
CA THR A 250 12.08 -1.39 -8.29
C THR A 250 10.86 -0.47 -8.40
N GLY A 251 10.39 0.06 -7.28
CA GLY A 251 9.28 1.01 -7.21
C GLY A 251 7.90 0.44 -7.59
N ARG A 252 7.80 -0.86 -7.80
CA ARG A 252 6.53 -1.50 -8.14
C ARG A 252 5.66 -1.66 -6.90
N VAL A 253 4.36 -1.39 -7.03
CA VAL A 253 3.42 -1.39 -5.91
C VAL A 253 2.17 -2.23 -6.18
N TYR A 254 1.83 -2.48 -7.44
CA TYR A 254 0.70 -3.34 -7.78
C TYR A 254 1.10 -4.81 -7.70
N SER A 255 0.23 -5.65 -7.14
CA SER A 255 0.49 -7.07 -6.85
C SER A 255 1.08 -7.83 -8.04
N LYS A 256 0.51 -7.64 -9.24
CA LYS A 256 1.01 -8.29 -10.45
C LYS A 256 2.45 -7.87 -10.79
N ASP A 257 2.73 -6.58 -10.81
CA ASP A 257 4.04 -6.05 -11.18
C ASP A 257 5.13 -6.45 -10.18
N VAL A 258 4.77 -6.50 -8.89
CA VAL A 258 5.69 -6.98 -7.85
C VAL A 258 5.95 -8.48 -8.00
N GLY A 259 4.91 -9.28 -8.29
CA GLY A 259 5.05 -10.71 -8.55
C GLY A 259 5.96 -11.00 -9.74
N ASP A 260 5.73 -10.32 -10.87
CA ASP A 260 6.52 -10.48 -12.10
C ASP A 260 8.01 -10.16 -11.87
N VAL A 261 8.30 -9.12 -11.10
CA VAL A 261 9.68 -8.74 -10.74
C VAL A 261 10.31 -9.71 -9.76
N LEU A 262 9.56 -10.14 -8.78
CA LEU A 262 10.05 -11.13 -7.81
C LEU A 262 10.42 -12.43 -8.50
N ASP A 263 9.58 -12.95 -9.39
CA ASP A 263 9.87 -14.14 -10.19
C ASP A 263 11.16 -13.98 -11.00
N ARG A 264 11.38 -12.80 -11.59
CA ARG A 264 12.60 -12.50 -12.33
C ARG A 264 13.83 -12.48 -11.41
N ILE A 265 13.73 -11.87 -10.23
CA ILE A 265 14.82 -11.84 -9.23
C ILE A 265 15.13 -13.25 -8.74
N VAL A 266 14.12 -14.04 -8.39
CA VAL A 266 14.25 -15.43 -7.94
C VAL A 266 14.97 -16.27 -8.98
N LYS A 267 14.50 -16.23 -10.23
CA LYS A 267 15.12 -16.94 -11.36
C LYS A 267 16.55 -16.48 -11.62
N PHE A 268 16.81 -15.19 -11.58
CA PHE A 268 18.14 -14.60 -11.82
C PHE A 268 19.17 -15.02 -10.76
N ASN A 269 18.72 -15.29 -9.53
CA ASN A 269 19.55 -15.73 -8.42
C ASN A 269 19.65 -17.25 -8.30
N GLY A 270 18.86 -18.02 -9.05
CA GLY A 270 18.79 -19.48 -8.88
C GLY A 270 18.26 -19.87 -7.50
N ILE A 271 17.30 -19.10 -6.96
CA ILE A 271 16.72 -19.38 -5.64
C ILE A 271 15.63 -20.42 -5.82
N ASP A 272 15.83 -21.61 -5.27
CA ASP A 272 14.85 -22.70 -5.32
C ASP A 272 13.78 -22.55 -4.24
N ASP A 273 14.12 -21.97 -3.09
CA ASP A 273 13.22 -21.81 -1.96
C ASP A 273 13.37 -20.41 -1.33
N VAL A 274 12.41 -19.54 -1.63
CA VAL A 274 12.38 -18.17 -1.09
C VAL A 274 12.14 -18.10 0.42
N ALA A 275 11.64 -19.19 1.03
CA ALA A 275 11.42 -19.28 2.46
C ALA A 275 12.70 -19.64 3.24
N ARG A 276 13.75 -20.08 2.57
CA ARG A 276 15.00 -20.52 3.18
C ARG A 276 16.20 -19.65 2.82
N ILE A 277 15.96 -18.39 2.50
CA ILE A 277 17.05 -17.47 2.19
C ILE A 277 17.72 -17.04 3.50
N PRO A 278 19.03 -17.30 3.69
CA PRO A 278 19.71 -16.97 4.92
C PRO A 278 19.90 -15.46 5.07
N ILE A 279 19.97 -14.99 6.32
CA ILE A 279 20.38 -13.61 6.63
C ILE A 279 21.75 -13.35 6.00
N GLY A 280 21.94 -12.20 5.38
CA GLY A 280 23.18 -11.85 4.69
C GLY A 280 23.30 -12.41 3.27
N TYR A 281 22.28 -13.12 2.77
CA TYR A 281 22.26 -13.59 1.38
C TYR A 281 22.45 -12.42 0.41
N ARG A 282 23.29 -12.63 -0.60
CA ARG A 282 23.63 -11.62 -1.60
C ARG A 282 22.65 -11.70 -2.76
N VAL A 283 21.56 -10.96 -2.65
CA VAL A 283 20.54 -10.89 -3.71
C VAL A 283 21.07 -10.07 -4.89
N LYS A 284 21.13 -10.69 -6.05
CA LYS A 284 21.44 -10.00 -7.32
C LYS A 284 20.15 -9.43 -7.91
N ILE A 285 20.15 -8.16 -8.21
CA ILE A 285 19.01 -7.44 -8.79
C ILE A 285 19.44 -6.91 -10.16
N PRO A 286 18.84 -7.36 -11.28
CA PRO A 286 19.15 -6.82 -12.59
C PRO A 286 19.05 -5.28 -12.62
N MET A 287 20.08 -4.60 -13.11
CA MET A 287 20.11 -3.13 -13.12
C MET A 287 18.94 -2.52 -13.92
N SER A 288 18.45 -3.23 -14.93
CA SER A 288 17.26 -2.84 -15.71
C SER A 288 15.96 -2.78 -14.90
N LEU A 289 15.94 -3.31 -13.69
CA LEU A 289 14.78 -3.28 -12.79
C LEU A 289 14.86 -2.16 -11.76
N LEU A 290 16.04 -1.59 -11.53
CA LEU A 290 16.28 -0.62 -10.48
C LEU A 290 15.65 0.73 -10.79
N LEU A 291 15.12 1.38 -9.77
CA LEU A 291 14.81 2.81 -9.81
C LEU A 291 16.10 3.62 -10.04
N PRO A 292 16.01 4.80 -10.68
CA PRO A 292 17.18 5.63 -10.99
C PRO A 292 18.10 5.91 -9.80
N GLU A 293 17.54 6.14 -8.62
CA GLU A 293 18.31 6.43 -7.39
C GLU A 293 19.14 5.26 -6.87
N TYR A 294 18.83 4.04 -7.32
CA TYR A 294 19.56 2.81 -6.96
C TYR A 294 20.53 2.33 -8.05
N LEU A 295 20.62 3.04 -9.16
CA LEU A 295 21.65 2.79 -10.18
C LEU A 295 23.02 3.31 -9.70
N PRO A 296 24.15 2.87 -10.28
CA PRO A 296 25.46 3.43 -10.00
C PRO A 296 25.51 4.95 -10.13
N ALA A 297 26.34 5.62 -9.33
CA ALA A 297 26.39 7.08 -9.29
C ALA A 297 26.76 7.74 -10.64
N ASP A 298 27.50 7.02 -11.49
CA ASP A 298 27.92 7.43 -12.83
C ASP A 298 26.96 6.92 -13.94
N ASP A 299 25.88 6.23 -13.58
CA ASP A 299 24.88 5.79 -14.56
C ASP A 299 24.15 6.99 -15.17
N PRO A 300 24.09 7.10 -16.52
CA PRO A 300 23.45 8.24 -17.16
C PRO A 300 22.01 8.49 -16.73
N THR A 301 21.25 7.43 -16.45
CA THR A 301 19.86 7.54 -16.00
C THR A 301 19.78 8.15 -14.60
N ARG A 302 20.67 7.73 -13.68
CA ARG A 302 20.76 8.30 -12.34
C ARG A 302 21.21 9.75 -12.40
N VAL A 303 22.27 10.05 -13.15
CA VAL A 303 22.79 11.42 -13.31
C VAL A 303 21.70 12.35 -13.82
N ALA A 304 20.99 11.96 -14.89
CA ALA A 304 19.88 12.75 -15.45
C ALA A 304 18.75 12.97 -14.42
N ASN A 305 18.38 11.94 -13.66
CA ASN A 305 17.35 12.04 -12.62
C ASN A 305 17.77 13.00 -11.49
N GLU A 306 19.02 12.93 -11.04
CA GLU A 306 19.55 13.83 -10.01
C GLU A 306 19.69 15.28 -10.50
N GLU A 307 20.00 15.48 -11.79
CA GLU A 307 20.00 16.81 -12.40
C GLU A 307 18.62 17.43 -12.44
N VAL A 308 17.61 16.66 -12.85
CA VAL A 308 16.20 17.10 -12.83
C VAL A 308 15.78 17.46 -11.41
N LYS A 309 16.04 16.60 -10.42
CA LYS A 309 15.72 16.88 -9.00
C LYS A 309 16.41 18.16 -8.50
N ARG A 310 17.69 18.35 -8.82
CA ARG A 310 18.44 19.58 -8.47
C ARG A 310 17.91 20.83 -9.17
N ALA A 311 17.54 20.73 -10.44
CA ALA A 311 16.96 21.83 -11.19
C ALA A 311 15.56 22.20 -10.64
N SER A 312 14.72 21.21 -10.37
CA SER A 312 13.40 21.39 -9.76
C SER A 312 13.51 22.08 -8.39
N ALA A 313 14.40 21.61 -7.52
CA ALA A 313 14.60 22.18 -6.20
C ALA A 313 15.09 23.66 -6.23
N LYS A 314 15.88 24.03 -7.24
CA LYS A 314 16.31 25.43 -7.42
C LYS A 314 15.19 26.34 -7.87
N LEU A 315 14.20 25.83 -8.57
CA LEU A 315 13.05 26.59 -9.09
C LEU A 315 11.90 26.62 -8.09
N ALA A 316 11.85 25.70 -7.13
CA ALA A 316 10.85 25.68 -6.07
C ALA A 316 11.09 26.86 -5.10
N VAL A 317 10.10 27.72 -5.01
CA VAL A 317 10.11 28.85 -4.06
C VAL A 317 9.26 28.42 -2.87
N ARG A 318 9.92 28.10 -1.75
CA ARG A 318 9.21 27.73 -0.52
C ARG A 318 8.43 28.89 0.05
N PRO A 319 7.10 28.79 0.19
CA PRO A 319 6.29 29.83 0.80
C PRO A 319 6.67 30.04 2.26
N ARG A 320 6.85 31.30 2.69
CA ARG A 320 7.19 31.66 4.09
C ARG A 320 5.98 32.25 4.82
N ALA A 321 4.79 31.65 4.67
CA ALA A 321 3.58 32.15 5.31
C ALA A 321 3.23 31.29 6.53
N LYS A 322 2.79 31.95 7.61
CA LYS A 322 2.09 31.27 8.72
C LYS A 322 0.61 31.15 8.32
N GLY A 323 0.14 29.92 8.11
CA GLY A 323 -1.22 29.64 7.67
C GLY A 323 -1.44 29.72 6.16
N LEU A 324 -2.66 29.47 5.70
CA LEU A 324 -3.01 29.33 4.29
C LEU A 324 -3.78 30.53 3.72
N ALA A 325 -3.74 31.67 4.39
CA ALA A 325 -4.39 32.89 3.88
C ALA A 325 -3.82 33.29 2.51
N GLY A 326 -4.70 33.44 1.52
CA GLY A 326 -4.34 33.74 0.14
C GLY A 326 -3.86 32.56 -0.68
N VAL A 327 -3.85 31.34 -0.12
CA VAL A 327 -3.64 30.08 -0.85
C VAL A 327 -4.95 29.67 -1.49
N ARG A 328 -4.88 29.19 -2.73
CA ARG A 328 -5.99 28.58 -3.46
C ARG A 328 -5.75 27.08 -3.58
N VAL A 329 -6.66 26.31 -3.02
CA VAL A 329 -6.60 24.84 -3.08
C VAL A 329 -7.69 24.36 -4.02
N ILE A 330 -7.31 23.59 -5.03
CA ILE A 330 -8.23 22.91 -5.94
C ILE A 330 -8.26 21.45 -5.51
N LEU A 331 -9.39 21.01 -4.99
CA LEU A 331 -9.61 19.64 -4.55
C LEU A 331 -10.28 18.84 -5.65
N ASP A 332 -9.79 17.62 -5.83
CA ASP A 332 -10.30 16.64 -6.77
C ASP A 332 -10.52 15.33 -6.03
N ALA A 333 -11.74 14.84 -5.96
CA ALA A 333 -12.03 13.48 -5.53
C ALA A 333 -11.87 12.55 -6.72
N GLY A 334 -11.05 11.53 -6.62
CA GLY A 334 -10.88 10.53 -7.66
C GLY A 334 -12.20 9.88 -8.06
N HIS A 335 -12.29 9.35 -9.29
CA HIS A 335 -13.45 8.60 -9.76
C HIS A 335 -14.77 9.40 -9.74
N GLY A 336 -15.92 8.72 -9.49
CA GLY A 336 -17.24 9.33 -9.36
C GLY A 336 -18.18 9.00 -10.53
N GLY A 337 -19.49 9.12 -10.30
CA GLY A 337 -20.52 8.72 -11.26
C GLY A 337 -20.49 7.20 -11.48
N ARG A 338 -20.36 6.75 -12.75
CA ARG A 338 -20.24 5.33 -13.08
C ARG A 338 -18.83 4.77 -12.86
N ASP A 339 -17.86 5.61 -12.60
CA ASP A 339 -16.50 5.23 -12.27
C ASP A 339 -16.38 5.11 -10.75
N VAL A 340 -16.61 3.93 -10.23
CA VAL A 340 -16.59 3.68 -8.78
C VAL A 340 -15.17 3.58 -8.21
N GLY A 341 -14.15 3.42 -9.08
CA GLY A 341 -12.78 3.17 -8.66
C GLY A 341 -12.57 1.76 -8.14
N ALA A 342 -11.64 1.58 -7.21
CA ALA A 342 -11.50 0.36 -6.45
C ALA A 342 -12.74 0.15 -5.57
N THR A 343 -13.19 -1.09 -5.45
CA THR A 343 -14.29 -1.45 -4.55
C THR A 343 -13.76 -2.34 -3.46
N TYR A 344 -14.19 -2.04 -2.26
CA TYR A 344 -13.69 -2.70 -1.09
C TYR A 344 -14.79 -2.80 -0.03
N ASP A 345 -15.19 -4.03 0.36
CA ASP A 345 -16.25 -4.31 1.35
C ASP A 345 -17.53 -3.48 1.08
N ASP A 346 -17.98 -3.52 -0.18
CA ASP A 346 -19.10 -2.72 -0.69
C ASP A 346 -18.91 -1.19 -0.60
N VAL A 347 -17.75 -0.71 -0.13
CA VAL A 347 -17.38 0.71 -0.19
C VAL A 347 -16.66 1.00 -1.50
N TRP A 348 -17.19 1.92 -2.26
CA TRP A 348 -16.58 2.40 -3.49
C TRP A 348 -15.51 3.45 -3.19
N GLU A 349 -14.35 3.35 -3.84
CA GLU A 349 -13.30 4.37 -3.74
C GLU A 349 -13.88 5.77 -3.99
N SER A 350 -14.73 5.92 -4.99
CA SER A 350 -15.35 7.21 -5.33
C SER A 350 -16.12 7.86 -4.16
N ASN A 351 -16.83 7.07 -3.36
CA ASN A 351 -17.58 7.58 -2.21
C ASN A 351 -16.65 7.95 -1.07
N TYR A 352 -15.68 7.07 -0.78
CA TYR A 352 -14.69 7.29 0.26
C TYR A 352 -13.85 8.55 0.02
N VAL A 353 -13.26 8.69 -1.17
CA VAL A 353 -12.42 9.85 -1.48
C VAL A 353 -13.23 11.14 -1.61
N TYR A 354 -14.52 11.03 -1.98
CA TYR A 354 -15.43 12.17 -2.00
C TYR A 354 -15.73 12.68 -0.59
N ASP A 355 -16.01 11.80 0.37
CA ASP A 355 -16.20 12.16 1.78
C ASP A 355 -14.93 12.80 2.36
N VAL A 356 -13.75 12.21 2.13
CA VAL A 356 -12.46 12.79 2.54
C VAL A 356 -12.28 14.18 1.94
N MET A 357 -12.60 14.38 0.66
CA MET A 357 -12.54 15.69 0.00
C MET A 357 -13.49 16.70 0.64
N CYS A 358 -14.72 16.31 0.99
CA CYS A 358 -15.70 17.18 1.65
C CYS A 358 -15.21 17.62 3.03
N ARG A 359 -14.68 16.67 3.84
CA ARG A 359 -14.10 16.97 5.15
C ARG A 359 -12.89 17.88 5.05
N LEU A 360 -11.97 17.62 4.12
CA LEU A 360 -10.80 18.46 3.88
C LEU A 360 -11.21 19.87 3.42
N LYS A 361 -12.16 19.97 2.49
CA LYS A 361 -12.72 21.24 2.04
C LYS A 361 -13.26 22.06 3.21
N HIS A 362 -14.07 21.45 4.07
CA HIS A 362 -14.63 22.09 5.25
C HIS A 362 -13.53 22.60 6.20
N ILE A 363 -12.52 21.80 6.49
CA ILE A 363 -11.39 22.18 7.36
C ILE A 363 -10.61 23.34 6.75
N LEU A 364 -10.28 23.28 5.47
CA LEU A 364 -9.52 24.32 4.79
C LEU A 364 -10.26 25.65 4.78
N GLU A 365 -11.55 25.65 4.48
CA GLU A 365 -12.38 26.88 4.44
C GLU A 365 -12.63 27.46 5.83
N LYS A 366 -12.84 26.62 6.84
CA LYS A 366 -13.22 27.10 8.18
C LYS A 366 -12.05 27.41 9.09
N LYS A 367 -10.92 26.68 8.93
CA LYS A 367 -9.81 26.72 9.90
C LYS A 367 -8.50 27.27 9.34
N SER A 368 -8.35 27.36 8.01
CA SER A 368 -7.05 27.72 7.44
C SER A 368 -6.99 29.07 6.72
N GLY A 369 -8.13 29.62 6.36
CA GLY A 369 -8.23 30.85 5.55
C GLY A 369 -7.90 30.63 4.06
N ALA A 370 -7.77 29.40 3.59
CA ALA A 370 -7.59 29.08 2.19
C ALA A 370 -8.91 29.31 1.40
N THR A 371 -8.77 29.64 0.12
CA THR A 371 -9.89 29.60 -0.82
C THR A 371 -9.91 28.22 -1.48
N VAL A 372 -11.01 27.49 -1.39
CA VAL A 372 -11.12 26.14 -1.93
C VAL A 372 -12.06 26.10 -3.13
N ALA A 373 -11.64 25.43 -4.19
CA ALA A 373 -12.47 25.02 -5.32
C ALA A 373 -12.46 23.50 -5.42
N ALA A 374 -13.57 22.89 -5.81
CA ALA A 374 -13.63 21.47 -6.11
C ALA A 374 -13.83 21.24 -7.61
N THR A 375 -13.33 20.14 -8.14
CA THR A 375 -13.57 19.76 -9.55
C THR A 375 -14.87 19.01 -9.72
N THR A 376 -15.30 18.30 -8.68
CA THR A 376 -16.50 17.45 -8.68
C THR A 376 -17.49 17.85 -7.58
N LYS A 377 -18.74 17.42 -7.75
CA LYS A 377 -19.81 17.61 -6.76
C LYS A 377 -20.85 16.51 -6.92
N SER A 378 -21.37 15.94 -5.81
CA SER A 378 -22.63 15.18 -5.82
C SER A 378 -23.80 16.14 -6.08
N LYS A 379 -24.72 15.76 -6.94
CA LYS A 379 -25.93 16.57 -7.19
C LYS A 379 -26.90 16.49 -6.01
N GLN A 380 -26.92 15.37 -5.33
CA GLN A 380 -27.84 15.05 -4.26
C GLN A 380 -27.32 15.55 -2.90
N ALA A 381 -26.16 15.04 -2.47
CA ALA A 381 -25.57 15.38 -1.19
C ALA A 381 -24.82 16.72 -1.17
N GLY A 382 -24.51 17.29 -2.32
CA GLY A 382 -23.72 18.52 -2.33
C GLY A 382 -22.31 18.32 -1.83
N TYR A 383 -21.93 18.98 -0.76
CA TYR A 383 -20.70 18.80 0.01
C TYR A 383 -21.00 18.47 1.47
N ASP A 384 -22.19 17.94 1.73
CA ASP A 384 -22.57 17.54 3.07
C ASP A 384 -21.68 16.38 3.53
N ILE A 385 -21.35 16.39 4.80
CA ILE A 385 -20.51 15.37 5.44
C ILE A 385 -21.46 14.47 6.23
N PRO A 386 -21.64 13.21 5.82
CA PRO A 386 -22.47 12.30 6.59
C PRO A 386 -21.86 12.06 7.98
N ASP A 387 -22.72 11.95 8.97
CA ASP A 387 -22.34 11.62 10.37
C ASP A 387 -22.49 10.11 10.64
N ASP A 388 -22.46 9.32 9.58
CA ASP A 388 -22.64 7.87 9.59
C ASP A 388 -21.31 7.17 9.34
N ASP A 389 -21.16 5.98 9.90
CA ASP A 389 -20.02 5.08 9.67
C ASP A 389 -20.12 4.35 8.31
N GLU A 390 -21.27 4.42 7.63
CA GLU A 390 -21.53 3.81 6.33
C GLU A 390 -21.68 4.91 5.27
N LEU A 391 -20.97 4.75 4.15
CA LEU A 391 -21.07 5.65 3.01
C LEU A 391 -22.03 5.08 1.98
N GLU A 392 -23.13 5.80 1.70
CA GLU A 392 -24.08 5.41 0.68
C GLU A 392 -23.45 5.41 -0.72
N GLU A 393 -23.84 4.42 -1.53
CA GLU A 393 -23.44 4.35 -2.94
C GLU A 393 -24.01 5.55 -3.72
N ALA A 394 -23.12 6.36 -4.31
CA ALA A 394 -23.51 7.54 -5.06
C ALA A 394 -22.94 7.53 -6.49
N THR A 395 -23.81 7.61 -7.48
CA THR A 395 -23.44 7.68 -8.91
C THR A 395 -23.80 9.02 -9.56
N ASP A 396 -24.15 10.01 -8.76
CA ASP A 396 -24.70 11.29 -9.20
C ASP A 396 -23.65 12.41 -9.34
N HIS A 397 -22.37 12.07 -9.19
CA HIS A 397 -21.27 13.00 -9.28
C HIS A 397 -21.19 13.69 -10.64
N ILE A 398 -20.89 14.97 -10.62
CA ILE A 398 -20.71 15.81 -11.80
C ILE A 398 -19.35 16.51 -11.74
N VAL A 399 -18.75 16.73 -12.91
CA VAL A 399 -17.63 17.66 -13.08
C VAL A 399 -18.21 19.08 -13.25
N LEU A 400 -17.66 20.04 -12.52
CA LEU A 400 -18.15 21.41 -12.43
C LEU A 400 -17.69 22.30 -13.59
N THR A 401 -17.56 21.72 -14.78
CA THR A 401 -17.35 22.47 -16.03
C THR A 401 -18.58 23.28 -16.46
N SER A 402 -18.43 24.09 -17.49
CA SER A 402 -19.49 24.92 -18.05
C SER A 402 -19.78 24.54 -19.53
N PRO A 403 -20.90 23.84 -19.80
CA PRO A 403 -21.87 23.27 -18.87
C PRO A 403 -21.30 22.11 -18.04
N LYS A 404 -21.96 21.80 -16.92
CA LYS A 404 -21.60 20.69 -16.03
C LYS A 404 -21.67 19.36 -16.76
N TYR A 405 -20.80 18.42 -16.38
CA TYR A 405 -20.76 17.08 -16.95
C TYR A 405 -21.17 16.03 -15.90
N VAL A 406 -22.22 15.27 -16.19
CA VAL A 406 -22.56 14.08 -15.40
C VAL A 406 -21.57 12.98 -15.78
N ILE A 407 -20.87 12.44 -14.80
CA ILE A 407 -19.80 11.46 -15.06
C ILE A 407 -20.42 10.13 -15.52
N GLY A 408 -20.55 9.98 -16.84
CA GLY A 408 -21.02 8.74 -17.47
C GLY A 408 -19.92 7.92 -18.13
N ASP A 409 -18.83 8.58 -18.51
CA ASP A 409 -17.62 7.99 -19.07
C ASP A 409 -16.41 8.39 -18.21
N PRO A 410 -15.68 7.43 -17.63
CA PRO A 410 -14.52 7.68 -16.76
C PRO A 410 -13.42 8.52 -17.43
N ALA A 411 -13.08 8.21 -18.69
CA ALA A 411 -12.02 8.91 -19.40
C ALA A 411 -12.40 10.36 -19.69
N VAL A 412 -13.66 10.62 -20.05
CA VAL A 412 -14.17 11.98 -20.22
C VAL A 412 -14.16 12.73 -18.89
N GLY A 413 -14.59 12.07 -17.80
CA GLY A 413 -14.57 12.62 -16.46
C GLY A 413 -13.19 13.09 -16.04
N VAL A 414 -12.18 12.22 -16.13
CA VAL A 414 -10.78 12.54 -15.81
C VAL A 414 -10.27 13.71 -16.65
N ASN A 415 -10.51 13.69 -17.96
CA ASN A 415 -10.04 14.77 -18.84
C ASN A 415 -10.70 16.11 -18.53
N LEU A 416 -11.97 16.14 -18.24
CA LEU A 416 -12.67 17.39 -17.90
C LEU A 416 -12.23 17.95 -16.54
N ARG A 417 -11.83 17.11 -15.58
CA ARG A 417 -11.34 17.55 -14.26
C ARG A 417 -10.06 18.36 -14.38
N TRP A 418 -9.05 17.88 -15.12
CA TRP A 418 -7.81 18.65 -15.28
C TRP A 418 -8.00 19.87 -16.20
N TYR A 419 -8.91 19.87 -17.21
CA TYR A 419 -9.25 21.07 -17.95
C TYR A 419 -9.86 22.16 -17.04
N LEU A 420 -10.77 21.75 -16.15
CA LEU A 420 -11.37 22.64 -15.16
C LEU A 420 -10.31 23.20 -14.19
N ALA A 421 -9.46 22.34 -13.64
CA ALA A 421 -8.38 22.74 -12.75
C ALA A 421 -7.46 23.77 -13.42
N ASN A 422 -7.02 23.52 -14.66
CA ASN A 422 -6.20 24.44 -15.45
C ASN A 422 -6.93 25.78 -15.73
N SER A 423 -8.25 25.76 -15.94
CA SER A 423 -9.03 26.99 -16.11
C SER A 423 -9.08 27.81 -14.81
N ILE A 424 -9.28 27.14 -13.67
CA ILE A 424 -9.22 27.80 -12.35
C ILE A 424 -7.84 28.40 -12.10
N PHE A 425 -6.77 27.65 -12.42
CA PHE A 425 -5.39 28.13 -12.31
C PHE A 425 -5.13 29.36 -13.19
N ARG A 426 -5.52 29.34 -14.46
CA ARG A 426 -5.37 30.50 -15.36
C ARG A 426 -6.10 31.74 -14.84
N ARG A 427 -7.30 31.56 -14.26
CA ARG A 427 -8.03 32.65 -13.61
C ARG A 427 -7.29 33.22 -12.40
N ALA A 428 -6.65 32.32 -11.60
CA ALA A 428 -5.80 32.74 -10.48
C ALA A 428 -4.59 33.55 -10.96
N MET A 429 -3.92 33.10 -12.02
CA MET A 429 -2.79 33.85 -12.62
C MET A 429 -3.21 35.20 -13.16
N LYS A 430 -4.36 35.30 -13.85
CA LYS A 430 -4.95 36.59 -14.30
C LYS A 430 -5.24 37.53 -13.11
N ALA A 431 -5.62 36.96 -11.97
CA ALA A 431 -5.83 37.70 -10.72
C ALA A 431 -4.52 37.97 -9.94
N ARG A 432 -3.37 37.71 -10.54
CA ARG A 432 -2.02 37.91 -9.96
C ARG A 432 -1.78 37.15 -8.66
N VAL A 433 -2.45 36.00 -8.47
CA VAL A 433 -2.11 35.08 -7.38
C VAL A 433 -0.77 34.43 -7.70
N PRO A 434 0.22 34.44 -6.79
CA PRO A 434 1.48 33.76 -7.03
C PRO A 434 1.28 32.27 -7.32
N ARG A 435 2.05 31.72 -8.26
CA ARG A 435 1.93 30.32 -8.72
C ARG A 435 2.04 29.33 -7.55
N GLU A 436 3.00 29.54 -6.68
CA GLU A 436 3.28 28.75 -5.48
C GLU A 436 2.17 28.81 -4.42
N LYS A 437 1.18 29.66 -4.61
CA LYS A 437 -0.02 29.75 -3.77
C LYS A 437 -1.24 29.08 -4.39
N VAL A 438 -1.10 28.40 -5.51
CA VAL A 438 -2.18 27.63 -6.12
C VAL A 438 -1.77 26.16 -6.11
N VAL A 439 -2.56 25.34 -5.45
CA VAL A 439 -2.30 23.91 -5.24
C VAL A 439 -3.45 23.11 -5.83
N PHE A 440 -3.15 22.00 -6.48
CA PHE A 440 -4.12 20.99 -6.87
C PHE A 440 -3.85 19.71 -6.08
N LEU A 441 -4.88 19.12 -5.50
CA LEU A 441 -4.81 17.90 -4.74
C LEU A 441 -5.89 16.93 -5.21
N SER A 442 -5.50 15.81 -5.80
CA SER A 442 -6.39 14.72 -6.16
C SER A 442 -6.27 13.61 -5.11
N ILE A 443 -7.41 13.17 -4.59
CA ILE A 443 -7.49 12.19 -3.51
C ILE A 443 -7.95 10.86 -4.10
N HIS A 444 -7.18 9.81 -3.84
CA HIS A 444 -7.42 8.45 -4.27
C HIS A 444 -7.22 7.46 -3.11
N ALA A 445 -7.79 6.28 -3.24
CA ALA A 445 -7.60 5.14 -2.34
C ALA A 445 -7.27 3.90 -3.17
N ASP A 446 -6.02 3.82 -3.59
CA ASP A 446 -5.53 2.75 -4.47
C ASP A 446 -5.63 1.36 -3.81
N SER A 447 -6.10 0.37 -4.58
CA SER A 447 -5.98 -1.04 -4.22
C SER A 447 -4.58 -1.54 -4.62
N LEU A 448 -3.66 -1.52 -3.67
CA LEU A 448 -2.29 -1.97 -3.84
C LEU A 448 -2.09 -3.37 -3.24
N HIS A 449 -0.87 -3.87 -3.31
CA HIS A 449 -0.53 -5.11 -2.62
C HIS A 449 -0.72 -4.97 -1.10
N SER A 450 -1.26 -6.02 -0.47
CA SER A 450 -1.66 -6.02 0.95
C SER A 450 -0.54 -5.70 1.96
N SER A 451 0.74 -5.93 1.59
CA SER A 451 1.89 -5.52 2.41
C SER A 451 2.20 -4.03 2.32
N LEU A 452 1.54 -3.29 1.42
CA LEU A 452 1.76 -1.87 1.20
C LEU A 452 0.58 -1.09 1.78
N ARG A 453 0.79 -0.52 2.94
CA ARG A 453 -0.19 0.31 3.63
C ARG A 453 0.41 1.66 3.95
N GLY A 454 -0.44 2.65 4.01
CA GLY A 454 -0.09 3.97 4.45
C GLY A 454 -0.18 5.01 3.34
N ALA A 455 -0.10 6.26 3.75
CA ALA A 455 -0.15 7.39 2.86
C ALA A 455 1.04 7.39 1.90
N MET A 456 0.77 7.71 0.64
CA MET A 456 1.78 8.00 -0.38
C MET A 456 1.26 9.09 -1.30
N ALA A 457 2.16 9.79 -1.95
CA ALA A 457 1.84 10.87 -2.87
C ALA A 457 2.49 10.62 -4.24
N TYR A 458 1.74 10.92 -5.29
CA TYR A 458 2.24 10.96 -6.65
C TYR A 458 2.39 12.40 -7.09
N ILE A 459 3.53 12.73 -7.67
CA ILE A 459 3.80 14.06 -8.24
C ILE A 459 4.07 13.94 -9.74
N PRO A 460 3.82 15.01 -10.53
CA PRO A 460 4.06 14.97 -11.97
C PRO A 460 5.55 15.09 -12.27
N GLY A 461 6.26 13.97 -12.35
CA GLY A 461 7.68 13.95 -12.72
C GLY A 461 7.90 14.56 -14.10
N GLN A 462 8.85 15.51 -14.22
CA GLN A 462 9.09 16.31 -15.42
C GLN A 462 9.28 15.44 -16.69
N ARG A 463 10.02 14.36 -16.60
CA ARG A 463 10.30 13.44 -17.73
C ARG A 463 9.04 12.76 -18.30
N TYR A 464 7.95 12.71 -17.53
CA TYR A 464 6.68 12.11 -17.93
C TYR A 464 5.65 13.13 -18.41
N VAL A 465 5.92 14.44 -18.19
CA VAL A 465 5.02 15.55 -18.52
C VAL A 465 5.51 16.27 -19.78
N THR A 466 5.79 15.53 -20.84
CA THR A 466 6.33 16.07 -22.08
C THR A 466 5.28 16.16 -23.18
N GLY A 467 5.45 17.12 -24.11
CA GLY A 467 4.63 17.24 -25.30
C GLY A 467 3.43 18.16 -25.14
N SER A 468 2.49 18.03 -26.08
CA SER A 468 1.22 18.75 -26.08
C SER A 468 0.07 17.77 -26.02
N TYR A 469 -0.99 18.16 -25.32
CA TYR A 469 -2.19 17.36 -25.17
C TYR A 469 -3.42 18.17 -25.58
N GLU A 470 -4.29 17.57 -26.40
CA GLU A 470 -5.49 18.19 -26.93
C GLU A 470 -6.64 17.18 -26.97
N LYS A 471 -7.85 17.66 -26.73
CA LYS A 471 -9.10 16.94 -26.93
C LYS A 471 -10.00 17.71 -27.88
N SER A 472 -10.37 17.07 -28.99
CA SER A 472 -11.16 17.68 -30.07
C SER A 472 -12.58 17.11 -30.21
N GLU A 473 -12.92 16.07 -29.44
CA GLU A 473 -14.24 15.46 -29.49
C GLU A 473 -15.32 16.41 -28.96
N GLN A 474 -16.51 16.34 -29.52
CA GLN A 474 -17.62 17.25 -29.22
C GLN A 474 -17.96 17.30 -27.72
N VAL A 475 -17.82 16.18 -27.01
CA VAL A 475 -18.07 16.10 -25.56
C VAL A 475 -17.16 17.05 -24.78
N TYR A 476 -15.94 17.26 -25.24
CA TYR A 476 -15.00 18.20 -24.63
C TYR A 476 -15.25 19.62 -25.14
N LEU A 477 -15.34 19.82 -26.44
CA LEU A 477 -15.54 21.16 -27.06
C LEU A 477 -16.84 21.83 -26.65
N ALA A 478 -17.81 21.06 -26.16
CA ALA A 478 -19.02 21.63 -25.55
C ALA A 478 -18.74 22.40 -24.25
N ARG A 479 -17.56 22.26 -23.60
CA ARG A 479 -17.22 22.91 -22.32
C ARG A 479 -16.36 24.14 -22.54
N ALA A 480 -16.70 25.22 -21.80
CA ALA A 480 -16.01 26.50 -21.91
C ALA A 480 -14.52 26.37 -21.54
N GLU A 481 -14.20 25.60 -20.52
CA GLU A 481 -12.84 25.38 -20.02
C GLU A 481 -11.93 24.75 -21.08
N VAL A 482 -12.47 23.84 -21.90
CA VAL A 482 -11.76 23.23 -23.01
C VAL A 482 -11.59 24.24 -24.15
N ARG A 483 -12.65 24.97 -24.52
CA ARG A 483 -12.56 26.00 -25.59
C ARG A 483 -11.64 27.15 -25.22
N GLU A 484 -11.54 27.48 -23.92
CA GLU A 484 -10.60 28.52 -23.42
C GLU A 484 -9.14 28.14 -23.71
N SER A 485 -8.78 26.87 -23.63
CA SER A 485 -7.43 26.38 -23.89
C SER A 485 -7.49 24.90 -24.27
N PRO A 486 -7.79 24.58 -25.53
CA PRO A 486 -7.95 23.20 -25.97
C PRO A 486 -6.62 22.43 -25.92
N VAL A 487 -5.51 23.12 -26.15
CA VAL A 487 -4.17 22.54 -26.12
C VAL A 487 -3.48 22.90 -24.81
N VAL A 488 -3.00 21.88 -24.10
CA VAL A 488 -2.16 22.03 -22.90
C VAL A 488 -0.72 21.67 -23.30
N ARG A 489 0.19 22.58 -22.99
CA ARG A 489 1.65 22.40 -23.16
C ARG A 489 2.35 22.91 -21.91
N HIS A 490 3.38 22.20 -21.53
CA HIS A 490 4.28 22.62 -20.47
C HIS A 490 5.61 23.05 -21.10
N SER A 491 6.12 24.19 -20.70
CA SER A 491 7.53 24.50 -20.93
C SER A 491 8.36 23.68 -19.93
N GLU A 492 9.59 23.37 -20.28
CA GLU A 492 10.51 22.65 -19.40
C GLU A 492 10.64 23.32 -18.02
N LYS A 493 10.79 24.66 -18.02
CA LYS A 493 10.85 25.45 -16.78
C LYS A 493 9.59 25.34 -15.92
N GLU A 494 8.40 25.31 -16.56
CA GLU A 494 7.13 25.15 -15.81
C GLU A 494 7.02 23.76 -15.21
N SER A 495 7.38 22.71 -15.97
CA SER A 495 7.35 21.33 -15.48
C SER A 495 8.33 21.13 -14.31
N LEU A 496 9.57 21.63 -14.43
CA LEU A 496 10.55 21.57 -13.36
C LEU A 496 10.11 22.33 -12.10
N THR A 497 9.52 23.52 -12.29
CA THR A 497 9.00 24.31 -11.16
C THR A 497 7.84 23.59 -10.48
N ALA A 498 6.92 23.02 -11.27
CA ALA A 498 5.78 22.28 -10.74
C ALA A 498 6.22 21.04 -9.98
N GLU A 499 7.17 20.26 -10.52
CA GLU A 499 7.71 19.08 -9.83
C GLU A 499 8.34 19.46 -8.48
N GLY A 500 9.17 20.51 -8.45
CA GLY A 500 9.82 20.94 -7.21
C GLY A 500 8.82 21.36 -6.13
N LEU A 501 7.82 22.18 -6.49
CA LEU A 501 6.78 22.61 -5.55
C LEU A 501 5.87 21.47 -5.12
N SER A 502 5.55 20.54 -6.04
CA SER A 502 4.76 19.35 -5.74
C SER A 502 5.48 18.41 -4.77
N ARG A 503 6.79 18.24 -4.97
CA ARG A 503 7.63 17.44 -4.07
C ARG A 503 7.68 18.02 -2.66
N ASP A 504 7.96 19.32 -2.53
CA ASP A 504 7.97 20.00 -1.23
C ASP A 504 6.62 19.86 -0.50
N LEU A 505 5.49 19.97 -1.22
CA LEU A 505 4.16 19.79 -0.65
C LEU A 505 3.92 18.33 -0.24
N ALA A 506 4.20 17.39 -1.13
CA ALA A 506 3.99 15.96 -0.89
C ALA A 506 4.83 15.47 0.30
N GLU A 507 6.11 15.83 0.36
CA GLU A 507 6.98 15.50 1.50
C GLU A 507 6.41 16.09 2.81
N SER A 508 5.94 17.34 2.78
CA SER A 508 5.34 17.97 3.97
C SER A 508 4.06 17.28 4.43
N ILE A 509 3.24 16.77 3.51
CA ILE A 509 2.03 16.00 3.83
C ILE A 509 2.43 14.65 4.44
N ILE A 510 3.37 13.95 3.83
CA ILE A 510 3.86 12.64 4.32
C ILE A 510 4.48 12.79 5.71
N ASP A 511 5.33 13.80 5.91
CA ASP A 511 5.94 14.09 7.23
C ASP A 511 4.88 14.39 8.30
N ALA A 512 3.79 15.09 7.93
CA ALA A 512 2.68 15.36 8.84
C ALA A 512 1.92 14.08 9.22
N PHE A 513 1.68 13.18 8.26
CA PHE A 513 1.06 11.86 8.54
C PHE A 513 1.92 11.03 9.50
N ASP A 514 3.24 10.99 9.27
CA ASP A 514 4.18 10.25 10.13
C ASP A 514 4.24 10.87 11.54
N ALA A 515 4.30 12.21 11.64
CA ALA A 515 4.31 12.93 12.91
C ALA A 515 3.04 12.71 13.75
N ASP A 516 1.89 12.54 13.10
CA ASP A 516 0.60 12.23 13.74
C ASP A 516 0.43 10.71 14.01
N GLY A 517 1.46 9.90 13.75
CA GLY A 517 1.45 8.44 13.98
C GLY A 517 0.59 7.66 12.97
N LEU A 518 0.21 8.28 11.87
CA LEU A 518 -0.50 7.61 10.78
C LEU A 518 0.50 6.85 9.91
N LYS A 519 0.06 5.71 9.39
CA LYS A 519 0.94 4.90 8.54
C LYS A 519 1.30 5.63 7.25
N VAL A 520 2.59 5.63 6.94
CA VAL A 520 3.15 6.10 5.69
C VAL A 520 3.70 4.90 4.93
N HIS A 521 3.63 4.94 3.61
CA HIS A 521 4.17 3.88 2.76
C HIS A 521 5.67 3.69 3.06
N PRO A 522 6.13 2.44 3.33
CA PRO A 522 7.46 2.20 3.89
C PRO A 522 8.61 2.53 2.94
N PHE A 523 8.35 2.58 1.63
CA PHE A 523 9.40 2.83 0.63
C PHE A 523 8.92 3.87 -0.38
N ASN A 524 9.72 4.92 -0.55
CA ASN A 524 9.44 6.00 -1.51
C ASN A 524 7.99 6.51 -1.43
N PRO A 525 7.58 7.09 -0.30
CA PRO A 525 6.20 7.55 -0.13
C PRO A 525 5.84 8.71 -1.08
N VAL A 526 6.82 9.44 -1.59
CA VAL A 526 6.64 10.47 -2.63
C VAL A 526 7.24 9.95 -3.94
N ARG A 527 6.42 9.81 -4.97
CA ARG A 527 6.76 9.20 -6.26
C ARG A 527 6.52 10.16 -7.40
N ASP A 528 7.43 10.21 -8.36
CA ASP A 528 7.31 11.02 -9.57
C ASP A 528 6.69 10.25 -10.74
N ASN A 529 6.43 8.97 -10.56
CA ASN A 529 5.75 8.08 -11.50
C ASN A 529 5.13 6.87 -10.80
N VAL A 530 4.38 6.10 -11.57
CA VAL A 530 3.80 4.81 -11.19
C VAL A 530 4.22 3.77 -12.21
N VAL A 531 4.58 2.57 -11.75
CA VAL A 531 4.78 1.42 -12.64
C VAL A 531 3.56 0.52 -12.59
N ARG A 532 2.88 0.34 -13.73
CA ARG A 532 1.72 -0.53 -13.86
C ARG A 532 1.81 -1.35 -15.16
N ASN A 533 1.61 -2.66 -15.06
CA ASN A 533 1.79 -3.60 -16.18
C ASN A 533 3.17 -3.45 -16.87
N GLY A 534 4.23 -3.27 -16.07
CA GLY A 534 5.60 -3.11 -16.52
C GLY A 534 5.91 -1.77 -17.22
N ARG A 535 4.99 -0.80 -17.21
CA ARG A 535 5.18 0.51 -17.85
C ARG A 535 5.14 1.63 -16.81
N GLU A 536 6.07 2.57 -16.95
CA GLU A 536 6.06 3.81 -16.17
C GLU A 536 5.06 4.80 -16.77
N TRP A 537 4.29 5.45 -15.91
CA TRP A 537 3.31 6.45 -16.31
C TRP A 537 3.01 7.44 -15.17
N VAL A 538 2.36 8.53 -15.52
CA VAL A 538 1.81 9.50 -14.55
C VAL A 538 0.32 9.61 -14.81
N PRO A 539 -0.53 9.56 -13.76
CA PRO A 539 -1.98 9.71 -13.89
C PRO A 539 -2.37 10.97 -14.67
N ALA A 540 -3.35 10.85 -15.57
CA ALA A 540 -3.73 11.95 -16.49
C ALA A 540 -4.16 13.21 -15.73
N VAL A 541 -4.81 13.07 -14.57
CA VAL A 541 -5.29 14.17 -13.75
C VAL A 541 -4.17 15.08 -13.25
N ILE A 542 -2.98 14.55 -13.00
CA ILE A 542 -1.79 15.32 -12.63
C ILE A 542 -0.85 15.57 -13.79
N ARG A 543 -0.75 14.63 -14.76
CA ARG A 543 0.15 14.73 -15.90
C ARG A 543 -0.12 15.97 -16.78
N TYR A 544 -1.38 16.31 -17.00
CA TYR A 544 -1.79 17.43 -17.85
C TYR A 544 -2.16 18.68 -17.05
N ASN A 545 -1.88 18.67 -15.77
CA ASN A 545 -2.13 19.80 -14.89
C ASN A 545 -0.95 20.78 -14.92
N LEU A 546 -1.24 22.08 -15.03
CA LEU A 546 -0.23 23.15 -15.00
C LEU A 546 0.09 23.61 -13.57
N ILE A 547 -0.56 23.05 -12.59
CA ILE A 547 -0.55 23.46 -11.20
C ILE A 547 0.44 22.58 -10.45
N PRO A 548 1.14 23.07 -9.42
CA PRO A 548 1.83 22.21 -8.43
C PRO A 548 0.82 21.24 -7.79
N THR A 549 1.13 19.98 -7.83
CA THR A 549 0.20 18.91 -7.48
C THR A 549 0.79 18.08 -6.36
#